data_023fcaf0293ec0a4917fab29f064629c
#
_entry.id   023fcaf0293ec0a4917fab29f064629c
#
_cell.length_a   1.000
_cell.length_b   1.000
_cell.length_c   1.000
_cell.angle_alpha   90.00
_cell.angle_beta   90.00
_cell.angle_gamma   90.00
#
_symmetry.space_group_name_H-M   'P 1'
#
loop_
_entity.id
_entity.type
_entity.pdbx_description
1 polymer ?
#
loop_
_entity_poly.entity_id
_entity_poly.type
_entity_poly.pdbx_seq_one_letter_code
_entity_poly.pdbx_strand_id
1 'polypeptide(L)'
;MTKIDQIETMILDIPTIRGHVLSMATMRTQTAVLVRIKYSDGSEGIGEGTTIGGLSYGAESPEGIQSAIDTYITPLLLGREADNVNGAIQLIDKLVKGNRIAKTAVEIALWDGLGKRLGVPVSQLFGGAVHRKLPVAWTLASGSSDTDIAEAQEMIETRRHNIFKLKIGKRSVQEDVAHVARIKQAVGDAASVRVDVNTAWSLQEARWGLKGLQDAGCE
;
A
#
# COMPACT_ATOMS: atom_id res chain seq x y z
N MET A 1 -7.65 -30.84 -13.72
CA MET A 1 -7.36 -29.84 -12.67
C MET A 1 -6.09 -29.12 -13.05
N THR A 2 -6.14 -27.80 -13.11
CA THR A 2 -4.99 -26.93 -13.40
C THR A 2 -4.01 -26.97 -12.25
N LYS A 3 -2.72 -27.06 -12.53
CA LYS A 3 -1.64 -27.14 -11.55
C LYS A 3 -0.76 -25.91 -11.61
N ILE A 4 -0.04 -25.63 -10.51
CA ILE A 4 0.98 -24.60 -10.45
C ILE A 4 2.27 -25.21 -11.02
N ASP A 5 2.72 -24.68 -12.15
CA ASP A 5 3.91 -25.19 -12.85
C ASP A 5 5.17 -24.41 -12.47
N GLN A 6 5.06 -23.09 -12.29
CA GLN A 6 6.20 -22.23 -12.00
C GLN A 6 5.78 -21.04 -11.15
N ILE A 7 6.64 -20.64 -10.22
CA ILE A 7 6.53 -19.37 -9.47
C ILE A 7 7.84 -18.62 -9.68
N GLU A 8 7.73 -17.40 -10.18
CA GLU A 8 8.87 -16.50 -10.44
C GLU A 8 8.71 -15.25 -9.60
N THR A 9 9.80 -14.74 -9.05
CA THR A 9 9.83 -13.48 -8.31
C THR A 9 10.79 -12.50 -8.94
N MET A 10 10.48 -11.20 -8.84
CA MET A 10 11.31 -10.13 -9.36
C MET A 10 11.22 -8.91 -8.42
N ILE A 11 12.38 -8.38 -8.01
CA ILE A 11 12.45 -7.11 -7.30
C ILE A 11 12.55 -5.99 -8.34
N LEU A 12 11.67 -5.00 -8.23
CA LEU A 12 11.61 -3.82 -9.11
C LEU A 12 11.67 -2.53 -8.29
N ASP A 13 12.54 -1.63 -8.69
CA ASP A 13 12.61 -0.26 -8.18
C ASP A 13 11.86 0.68 -9.14
N ILE A 14 10.68 1.13 -8.72
CA ILE A 14 9.81 2.00 -9.52
C ILE A 14 10.03 3.44 -9.06
N PRO A 15 10.50 4.35 -9.92
CA PRO A 15 10.65 5.76 -9.55
C PRO A 15 9.31 6.38 -9.14
N THR A 16 9.30 7.13 -8.04
CA THR A 16 8.14 7.93 -7.64
C THR A 16 8.06 9.20 -8.50
N ILE A 17 6.85 9.70 -8.77
CA ILE A 17 6.64 10.92 -9.56
C ILE A 17 7.29 12.17 -8.91
N ARG A 18 7.53 12.14 -7.61
CA ARG A 18 8.27 13.14 -6.82
C ARG A 18 8.78 12.52 -5.52
N GLY A 19 9.70 13.21 -4.86
CA GLY A 19 10.11 12.78 -3.51
C GLY A 19 8.92 12.79 -2.55
N HIS A 20 8.76 11.68 -1.81
CA HIS A 20 7.70 11.51 -0.82
C HIS A 20 8.30 11.55 0.59
N VAL A 21 8.08 12.66 1.30
CA VAL A 21 8.66 12.88 2.63
C VAL A 21 7.79 12.23 3.70
N LEU A 22 8.36 11.26 4.39
CA LEU A 22 7.78 10.59 5.56
C LEU A 22 8.47 11.09 6.84
N SER A 23 7.94 10.73 8.00
CA SER A 23 8.58 11.07 9.28
C SER A 23 9.99 10.48 9.41
N MET A 24 10.20 9.24 8.91
CA MET A 24 11.47 8.50 9.05
C MET A 24 12.36 8.53 7.79
N ALA A 25 11.83 8.82 6.60
CA ALA A 25 12.59 8.72 5.35
C ALA A 25 12.00 9.60 4.24
N THR A 26 12.77 9.83 3.19
CA THR A 26 12.25 10.40 1.93
C THR A 26 12.39 9.34 0.84
N MET A 27 11.26 8.88 0.31
CA MET A 27 11.21 7.90 -0.76
C MET A 27 11.34 8.57 -2.11
N ARG A 28 12.23 8.05 -2.96
CA ARG A 28 12.39 8.43 -4.36
C ARG A 28 12.10 7.29 -5.32
N THR A 29 12.08 6.08 -4.79
CA THR A 29 11.70 4.85 -5.48
C THR A 29 10.75 4.05 -4.59
N GLN A 30 9.84 3.30 -5.20
CA GLN A 30 9.04 2.28 -4.55
C GLN A 30 9.55 0.93 -4.99
N THR A 31 10.11 0.15 -4.07
CA THR A 31 10.56 -1.21 -4.35
C THR A 31 9.40 -2.18 -4.17
N ALA A 32 9.10 -2.93 -5.21
CA ALA A 32 8.07 -3.96 -5.23
C ALA A 32 8.68 -5.32 -5.54
N VAL A 33 8.17 -6.38 -4.91
CA VAL A 33 8.45 -7.76 -5.26
C VAL A 33 7.27 -8.29 -6.05
N LEU A 34 7.42 -8.43 -7.35
CA LEU A 34 6.40 -9.06 -8.20
C LEU A 34 6.51 -10.57 -8.11
N VAL A 35 5.35 -11.22 -8.07
CA VAL A 35 5.19 -12.67 -8.11
C VAL A 35 4.40 -13.04 -9.35
N ARG A 36 4.94 -13.90 -10.19
CA ARG A 36 4.25 -14.48 -11.34
C ARG A 36 4.11 -15.98 -11.14
N ILE A 37 2.89 -16.46 -11.16
CA ILE A 37 2.58 -17.90 -11.11
C ILE A 37 2.11 -18.33 -12.51
N LYS A 38 2.77 -19.32 -13.08
CA LYS A 38 2.36 -19.96 -14.33
C LYS A 38 1.66 -21.28 -14.03
N TYR A 39 0.61 -21.55 -14.78
CA TYR A 39 -0.22 -22.72 -14.57
C TYR A 39 -0.16 -23.67 -15.76
N SER A 40 -0.49 -24.95 -15.55
CA SER A 40 -0.40 -26.04 -16.55
C SER A 40 -1.33 -25.86 -17.77
N ASP A 41 -2.30 -24.96 -17.69
CA ASP A 41 -3.19 -24.60 -18.80
C ASP A 41 -2.66 -23.39 -19.62
N GLY A 42 -1.48 -22.89 -19.31
CA GLY A 42 -0.86 -21.73 -19.96
C GLY A 42 -1.32 -20.38 -19.43
N SER A 43 -2.26 -20.34 -18.48
CA SER A 43 -2.66 -19.10 -17.82
C SER A 43 -1.59 -18.65 -16.80
N GLU A 44 -1.69 -17.38 -16.35
CA GLU A 44 -0.80 -16.85 -15.31
C GLU A 44 -1.54 -15.94 -14.35
N GLY A 45 -1.01 -15.85 -13.13
CA GLY A 45 -1.45 -14.92 -12.10
C GLY A 45 -0.29 -14.03 -11.64
N ILE A 46 -0.60 -12.77 -11.36
CA ILE A 46 0.35 -11.76 -10.91
C ILE A 46 -0.03 -11.28 -9.52
N GLY A 47 0.96 -11.18 -8.64
CA GLY A 47 0.84 -10.61 -7.31
C GLY A 47 1.98 -9.66 -6.99
N GLU A 48 1.82 -8.88 -5.94
CA GLU A 48 2.80 -7.87 -5.51
C GLU A 48 2.95 -7.86 -4.00
N GLY A 49 4.20 -7.80 -3.54
CA GLY A 49 4.57 -7.48 -2.17
C GLY A 49 5.38 -6.20 -2.13
N THR A 50 4.96 -5.24 -1.32
CA THR A 50 5.58 -3.91 -1.29
C THR A 50 5.97 -3.52 0.12
N THR A 51 7.15 -2.94 0.28
CA THR A 51 7.63 -2.35 1.54
C THR A 51 7.86 -0.85 1.39
N ILE A 52 7.90 -0.14 2.50
CA ILE A 52 8.24 1.29 2.52
C ILE A 52 9.65 1.44 3.07
N GLY A 53 10.61 1.80 2.20
CA GLY A 53 12.00 2.02 2.59
C GLY A 53 12.68 0.78 3.18
N GLY A 54 12.44 -0.40 2.60
CA GLY A 54 12.98 -1.66 3.09
C GLY A 54 12.51 -1.98 4.51
N LEU A 55 13.42 -2.10 5.47
CA LEU A 55 13.11 -2.39 6.88
C LEU A 55 12.78 -1.14 7.71
N SER A 56 12.68 0.05 7.10
CA SER A 56 12.44 1.30 7.85
C SER A 56 11.03 1.39 8.43
N TYR A 57 10.06 0.66 7.88
CA TYR A 57 8.65 0.76 8.27
C TYR A 57 8.03 -0.57 8.72
N GLY A 58 8.63 -1.69 8.37
CA GLY A 58 8.12 -3.02 8.69
C GLY A 58 9.23 -4.04 8.90
N ALA A 59 8.85 -5.25 9.27
CA ALA A 59 9.77 -6.34 9.59
C ALA A 59 10.24 -7.15 8.37
N GLU A 60 9.76 -6.82 7.17
CA GLU A 60 10.09 -7.54 5.94
C GLU A 60 10.76 -6.59 4.95
N SER A 61 11.87 -7.01 4.34
CA SER A 61 12.53 -6.31 3.23
C SER A 61 12.17 -6.96 1.89
N PRO A 62 12.34 -6.26 0.76
CA PRO A 62 12.12 -6.85 -0.56
C PRO A 62 12.90 -8.16 -0.77
N GLU A 63 14.17 -8.18 -0.38
CA GLU A 63 15.02 -9.37 -0.47
C GLU A 63 14.53 -10.51 0.44
N GLY A 64 14.07 -10.17 1.64
CA GLY A 64 13.47 -11.13 2.58
C GLY A 64 12.17 -11.71 2.04
N ILE A 65 11.31 -10.89 1.43
CA ILE A 65 10.08 -11.33 0.77
C ILE A 65 10.40 -12.28 -0.38
N GLN A 66 11.31 -11.91 -1.28
CA GLN A 66 11.75 -12.75 -2.38
C GLN A 66 12.31 -14.09 -1.87
N SER A 67 13.24 -14.05 -0.93
CA SER A 67 13.85 -15.26 -0.35
C SER A 67 12.82 -16.16 0.32
N ALA A 68 11.83 -15.59 1.03
CA ALA A 68 10.77 -16.37 1.66
C ALA A 68 9.89 -17.07 0.62
N ILE A 69 9.58 -16.41 -0.49
CA ILE A 69 8.81 -17.00 -1.58
C ILE A 69 9.60 -18.10 -2.28
N ASP A 70 10.82 -17.78 -2.75
CA ASP A 70 11.59 -18.68 -3.60
C ASP A 70 12.03 -19.95 -2.84
N THR A 71 12.48 -19.78 -1.59
CA THR A 71 13.08 -20.88 -0.82
C THR A 71 12.05 -21.71 -0.07
N TYR A 72 11.01 -21.08 0.48
CA TYR A 72 10.10 -21.75 1.41
C TYR A 72 8.67 -21.93 0.87
N ILE A 73 8.13 -20.96 0.13
CA ILE A 73 6.73 -21.03 -0.35
C ILE A 73 6.65 -21.79 -1.67
N THR A 74 7.49 -21.46 -2.63
CA THR A 74 7.48 -22.08 -3.96
C THR A 74 7.54 -23.62 -3.92
N PRO A 75 8.42 -24.26 -3.17
CA PRO A 75 8.47 -25.74 -3.10
C PRO A 75 7.19 -26.37 -2.53
N LEU A 76 6.44 -25.63 -1.70
CA LEU A 76 5.19 -26.12 -1.14
C LEU A 76 4.04 -26.13 -2.16
N LEU A 77 4.09 -25.27 -3.17
CA LEU A 77 2.99 -25.03 -4.10
C LEU A 77 3.18 -25.71 -5.46
N LEU A 78 4.41 -25.94 -5.90
CA LEU A 78 4.68 -26.56 -7.21
C LEU A 78 3.97 -27.90 -7.36
N GLY A 79 3.30 -28.10 -8.50
CA GLY A 79 2.53 -29.30 -8.86
C GLY A 79 1.19 -29.43 -8.14
N ARG A 80 0.82 -28.51 -7.25
CA ARG A 80 -0.46 -28.51 -6.56
C ARG A 80 -1.59 -27.94 -7.42
N GLU A 81 -2.81 -28.28 -7.04
CA GLU A 81 -4.02 -27.72 -7.63
C GLU A 81 -4.05 -26.19 -7.46
N ALA A 82 -4.29 -25.49 -8.58
CA ALA A 82 -4.24 -24.05 -8.64
C ALA A 82 -5.54 -23.37 -8.15
N ASP A 83 -6.66 -24.08 -8.19
CA ASP A 83 -7.99 -23.46 -7.93
C ASP A 83 -8.37 -23.48 -6.45
N ASN A 84 -7.68 -24.26 -5.63
CA ASN A 84 -7.88 -24.30 -4.18
C ASN A 84 -6.97 -23.28 -3.46
N VAL A 85 -7.25 -21.99 -3.69
CA VAL A 85 -6.45 -20.88 -3.11
C VAL A 85 -6.43 -20.96 -1.58
N ASN A 86 -7.59 -21.16 -0.93
CA ASN A 86 -7.65 -21.26 0.53
C ASN A 86 -6.80 -22.42 1.08
N GLY A 87 -6.82 -23.58 0.42
CA GLY A 87 -5.99 -24.72 0.81
C GLY A 87 -4.49 -24.44 0.66
N ALA A 88 -4.10 -23.73 -0.40
CA ALA A 88 -2.73 -23.28 -0.61
C ALA A 88 -2.27 -22.35 0.52
N ILE A 89 -3.09 -21.36 0.87
CA ILE A 89 -2.76 -20.40 1.95
C ILE A 89 -2.72 -21.09 3.32
N GLN A 90 -3.65 -21.99 3.63
CA GLN A 90 -3.59 -22.76 4.87
C GLN A 90 -2.30 -23.59 4.99
N LEU A 91 -1.85 -24.18 3.88
CA LEU A 91 -0.59 -24.92 3.86
C LEU A 91 0.61 -24.02 4.14
N ILE A 92 0.66 -22.87 3.48
CA ILE A 92 1.71 -21.86 3.69
C ILE A 92 1.71 -21.41 5.15
N ASP A 93 0.57 -21.05 5.73
CA ASP A 93 0.45 -20.59 7.11
C ASP A 93 0.88 -21.63 8.15
N LYS A 94 0.63 -22.90 7.84
CA LYS A 94 1.06 -24.01 8.70
C LYS A 94 2.58 -24.13 8.75
N LEU A 95 3.27 -23.97 7.62
CA LEU A 95 4.68 -24.30 7.45
C LEU A 95 5.62 -23.09 7.48
N VAL A 96 5.15 -21.91 7.08
CA VAL A 96 5.92 -20.68 7.06
C VAL A 96 5.35 -19.71 8.11
N LYS A 97 6.14 -19.35 9.12
CA LYS A 97 5.69 -18.41 10.16
C LYS A 97 6.07 -16.97 9.80
N GLY A 98 5.25 -15.99 10.20
CA GLY A 98 5.46 -14.59 9.81
C GLY A 98 5.37 -14.39 8.30
N ASN A 99 6.27 -13.57 7.73
CA ASN A 99 6.41 -13.32 6.28
C ASN A 99 5.06 -12.98 5.61
N ARG A 100 4.33 -12.03 6.20
CA ARG A 100 2.95 -11.71 5.80
C ARG A 100 2.89 -11.10 4.41
N ILE A 101 3.85 -10.21 4.08
CA ILE A 101 3.89 -9.55 2.76
C ILE A 101 4.21 -10.59 1.69
N ALA A 102 5.17 -11.49 1.95
CA ALA A 102 5.50 -12.59 1.03
C ALA A 102 4.27 -13.49 0.76
N LYS A 103 3.53 -13.87 1.81
CA LYS A 103 2.31 -14.68 1.69
C LYS A 103 1.23 -13.97 0.90
N THR A 104 0.98 -12.67 1.22
CA THR A 104 -0.03 -11.86 0.53
C THR A 104 0.30 -11.71 -0.95
N ALA A 105 1.58 -11.50 -1.31
CA ALA A 105 1.99 -11.42 -2.71
C ALA A 105 1.66 -12.71 -3.49
N VAL A 106 1.90 -13.88 -2.90
CA VAL A 106 1.56 -15.17 -3.50
C VAL A 106 0.03 -15.36 -3.55
N GLU A 107 -0.68 -15.01 -2.48
CA GLU A 107 -2.15 -15.10 -2.42
C GLU A 107 -2.82 -14.24 -3.50
N ILE A 108 -2.36 -12.99 -3.69
CA ILE A 108 -2.85 -12.11 -4.76
C ILE A 108 -2.64 -12.78 -6.13
N ALA A 109 -1.47 -13.36 -6.38
CA ALA A 109 -1.19 -14.05 -7.65
C ALA A 109 -2.10 -15.27 -7.87
N LEU A 110 -2.42 -16.02 -6.81
CA LEU A 110 -3.36 -17.16 -6.89
C LEU A 110 -4.78 -16.69 -7.22
N TRP A 111 -5.28 -15.64 -6.55
CA TRP A 111 -6.60 -15.07 -6.81
C TRP A 111 -6.70 -14.44 -8.20
N ASP A 112 -5.67 -13.73 -8.66
CA ASP A 112 -5.60 -13.16 -10.01
C ASP A 112 -5.66 -14.25 -11.07
N GLY A 113 -4.87 -15.32 -10.89
CA GLY A 113 -4.90 -16.47 -11.80
C GLY A 113 -6.23 -17.19 -11.82
N LEU A 114 -6.87 -17.40 -10.67
CA LEU A 114 -8.20 -18.01 -10.59
C LEU A 114 -9.25 -17.14 -11.30
N GLY A 115 -9.26 -15.82 -11.04
CA GLY A 115 -10.17 -14.89 -11.70
C GLY A 115 -10.02 -14.91 -13.23
N LYS A 116 -8.79 -14.93 -13.73
CA LYS A 116 -8.48 -15.03 -15.18
C LYS A 116 -8.99 -16.34 -15.78
N ARG A 117 -8.75 -17.48 -15.14
CA ARG A 117 -9.23 -18.78 -15.62
C ARG A 117 -10.76 -18.88 -15.65
N LEU A 118 -11.44 -18.30 -14.67
CA LEU A 118 -12.90 -18.27 -14.60
C LEU A 118 -13.52 -17.15 -15.47
N GLY A 119 -12.72 -16.23 -16.01
CA GLY A 119 -13.20 -15.09 -16.80
C GLY A 119 -13.99 -14.07 -15.98
N VAL A 120 -13.72 -13.97 -14.67
CA VAL A 120 -14.42 -13.05 -13.77
C VAL A 120 -13.42 -12.16 -13.01
N PRO A 121 -13.80 -10.92 -12.66
CA PRO A 121 -12.96 -10.10 -11.79
C PRO A 121 -12.87 -10.70 -10.39
N VAL A 122 -11.73 -10.52 -9.72
CA VAL A 122 -11.49 -11.05 -8.35
C VAL A 122 -12.56 -10.58 -7.36
N SER A 123 -13.12 -9.38 -7.53
CA SER A 123 -14.22 -8.91 -6.71
C SER A 123 -15.46 -9.82 -6.74
N GLN A 124 -15.73 -10.53 -7.83
CA GLN A 124 -16.83 -11.50 -7.89
C GLN A 124 -16.51 -12.76 -7.10
N LEU A 125 -15.25 -13.17 -7.03
CA LEU A 125 -14.82 -14.30 -6.19
C LEU A 125 -15.03 -14.02 -4.70
N PHE A 126 -15.04 -12.74 -4.31
CA PHE A 126 -15.32 -12.26 -2.95
C PHE A 126 -16.78 -11.80 -2.73
N GLY A 127 -17.71 -12.18 -3.61
CA GLY A 127 -19.14 -11.90 -3.44
C GLY A 127 -19.64 -10.63 -4.15
N GLY A 128 -18.79 -9.97 -4.95
CA GLY A 128 -19.16 -8.84 -5.79
C GLY A 128 -18.69 -7.48 -5.24
N ALA A 129 -18.76 -6.47 -6.09
CA ALA A 129 -18.33 -5.11 -5.76
C ALA A 129 -19.43 -4.36 -5.01
N VAL A 130 -19.16 -3.91 -3.79
CA VAL A 130 -20.05 -3.03 -3.01
C VAL A 130 -20.05 -1.61 -3.60
N HIS A 131 -18.91 -1.15 -4.06
CA HIS A 131 -18.76 0.17 -4.68
C HIS A 131 -18.13 0.07 -6.06
N ARG A 132 -18.68 0.79 -7.03
CA ARG A 132 -18.13 0.89 -8.38
C ARG A 132 -17.10 2.00 -8.53
N LYS A 133 -17.11 2.97 -7.61
CA LYS A 133 -16.17 4.09 -7.55
C LYS A 133 -15.76 4.30 -6.10
N LEU A 134 -14.47 4.40 -5.86
CA LEU A 134 -13.90 4.73 -4.55
C LEU A 134 -13.17 6.07 -4.67
N PRO A 135 -13.47 7.04 -3.80
CA PRO A 135 -12.69 8.28 -3.75
C PRO A 135 -11.27 7.96 -3.27
N VAL A 136 -10.28 8.58 -3.90
CA VAL A 136 -8.87 8.36 -3.59
C VAL A 136 -8.29 9.63 -2.99
N ALA A 137 -7.68 9.50 -1.80
CA ALA A 137 -6.95 10.60 -1.20
C ALA A 137 -5.62 10.83 -1.92
N TRP A 138 -5.32 12.10 -2.19
CA TRP A 138 -4.02 12.51 -2.69
C TRP A 138 -3.11 12.88 -1.52
N THR A 139 -1.88 12.37 -1.51
CA THR A 139 -0.95 12.64 -0.42
C THR A 139 -0.13 13.90 -0.70
N LEU A 140 -0.22 14.88 0.18
CA LEU A 140 0.63 16.06 0.20
C LEU A 140 1.81 15.77 1.13
N ALA A 141 3.01 15.74 0.58
CA ALA A 141 4.23 15.30 1.28
C ALA A 141 5.49 15.98 0.76
N SER A 142 5.41 17.26 0.34
CA SER A 142 6.56 18.04 -0.07
C SER A 142 7.41 18.49 1.11
N GLY A 143 6.80 18.61 2.29
CA GLY A 143 7.40 19.18 3.48
C GLY A 143 7.34 20.72 3.53
N SER A 144 6.68 21.38 2.58
CA SER A 144 6.47 22.82 2.52
C SER A 144 5.00 23.15 2.40
N SER A 145 4.47 24.01 3.29
CA SER A 145 3.05 24.41 3.23
C SER A 145 2.72 25.09 1.90
N ASP A 146 3.58 25.95 1.38
CA ASP A 146 3.31 26.67 0.15
C ASP A 146 3.25 25.72 -1.06
N THR A 147 4.17 24.77 -1.13
CA THR A 147 4.18 23.75 -2.18
C THR A 147 2.96 22.84 -2.09
N ASP A 148 2.62 22.37 -0.88
CA ASP A 148 1.46 21.50 -0.66
C ASP A 148 0.14 22.23 -0.94
N ILE A 149 0.03 23.54 -0.63
CA ILE A 149 -1.14 24.36 -0.97
C ILE A 149 -1.27 24.50 -2.49
N ALA A 150 -0.20 24.83 -3.19
CA ALA A 150 -0.23 24.96 -4.65
C ALA A 150 -0.65 23.64 -5.32
N GLU A 151 -0.07 22.51 -4.87
CA GLU A 151 -0.43 21.18 -5.37
C GLU A 151 -1.90 20.85 -5.07
N ALA A 152 -2.40 21.14 -3.87
CA ALA A 152 -3.80 20.90 -3.50
C ALA A 152 -4.77 21.71 -4.37
N GLN A 153 -4.46 22.98 -4.61
CA GLN A 153 -5.27 23.85 -5.45
C GLN A 153 -5.31 23.35 -6.90
N GLU A 154 -4.18 22.96 -7.47
CA GLU A 154 -4.12 22.35 -8.80
C GLU A 154 -4.99 21.08 -8.89
N MET A 155 -4.93 20.20 -7.87
CA MET A 155 -5.76 18.99 -7.84
C MET A 155 -7.26 19.29 -7.78
N ILE A 156 -7.66 20.33 -7.05
CA ILE A 156 -9.07 20.78 -6.96
C ILE A 156 -9.50 21.39 -8.30
N GLU A 157 -8.74 22.33 -8.86
CA GLU A 157 -9.04 23.02 -10.12
C GLU A 157 -9.18 22.04 -11.30
N THR A 158 -8.29 21.07 -11.36
CA THR A 158 -8.32 20.01 -12.38
C THR A 158 -9.33 18.90 -12.09
N ARG A 159 -10.08 18.98 -10.97
CA ARG A 159 -11.07 17.99 -10.50
C ARG A 159 -10.50 16.57 -10.37
N ARG A 160 -9.21 16.46 -10.06
CA ARG A 160 -8.56 15.17 -9.87
C ARG A 160 -8.74 14.62 -8.46
N HIS A 161 -8.57 15.46 -7.45
CA HIS A 161 -8.69 15.10 -6.04
C HIS A 161 -9.26 16.24 -5.20
N ASN A 162 -10.06 15.88 -4.19
CA ASN A 162 -10.59 16.77 -3.15
C ASN A 162 -10.52 16.15 -1.75
N ILE A 163 -9.74 15.10 -1.60
CA ILE A 163 -9.40 14.46 -0.32
C ILE A 163 -7.89 14.45 -0.23
N PHE A 164 -7.33 15.15 0.75
CA PHE A 164 -5.90 15.25 0.94
C PHE A 164 -5.45 14.56 2.22
N LYS A 165 -4.33 13.83 2.13
CA LYS A 165 -3.65 13.25 3.29
C LYS A 165 -2.29 13.92 3.45
N LEU A 166 -2.06 14.59 4.57
CA LEU A 166 -0.79 15.24 4.88
C LEU A 166 0.10 14.31 5.69
N LYS A 167 1.36 14.22 5.31
CA LYS A 167 2.40 13.56 6.09
C LYS A 167 3.00 14.55 7.08
N ILE A 168 2.83 14.25 8.37
CA ILE A 168 3.34 15.03 9.50
C ILE A 168 4.20 14.15 10.42
N GLY A 169 4.72 14.68 11.52
CA GLY A 169 5.53 13.95 12.50
C GLY A 169 7.04 14.14 12.32
N LYS A 170 7.48 15.00 11.37
CA LYS A 170 8.90 15.35 11.21
C LYS A 170 9.29 16.62 11.98
N ARG A 171 8.33 17.43 12.36
CA ARG A 171 8.48 18.68 13.10
C ARG A 171 7.93 18.52 14.51
N SER A 172 7.99 19.59 15.32
CA SER A 172 7.23 19.64 16.57
C SER A 172 5.73 19.53 16.32
N VAL A 173 4.97 19.07 17.32
CA VAL A 173 3.50 18.95 17.23
C VAL A 173 2.86 20.29 16.85
N GLN A 174 3.34 21.40 17.40
CA GLN A 174 2.84 22.74 17.14
C GLN A 174 3.05 23.15 15.67
N GLU A 175 4.23 22.86 15.12
CA GLU A 175 4.55 23.17 13.73
C GLU A 175 3.75 22.27 12.78
N ASP A 176 3.57 21.00 13.11
CA ASP A 176 2.74 20.07 12.34
C ASP A 176 1.27 20.54 12.31
N VAL A 177 0.70 20.90 13.45
CA VAL A 177 -0.66 21.45 13.54
C VAL A 177 -0.79 22.76 12.73
N ALA A 178 0.18 23.67 12.86
CA ALA A 178 0.18 24.92 12.09
C ALA A 178 0.27 24.67 10.58
N HIS A 179 1.06 23.71 10.15
CA HIS A 179 1.15 23.28 8.75
C HIS A 179 -0.20 22.79 8.23
N VAL A 180 -0.88 21.90 8.97
CA VAL A 180 -2.19 21.37 8.61
C VAL A 180 -3.25 22.49 8.57
N ALA A 181 -3.30 23.33 9.60
CA ALA A 181 -4.23 24.46 9.69
C ALA A 181 -4.10 25.41 8.48
N ARG A 182 -2.86 25.72 8.08
CA ARG A 182 -2.59 26.59 6.93
C ARG A 182 -3.09 25.99 5.62
N ILE A 183 -2.90 24.68 5.41
CA ILE A 183 -3.38 23.98 4.22
C ILE A 183 -4.90 23.89 4.23
N LYS A 184 -5.52 23.51 5.37
CA LYS A 184 -6.99 23.46 5.50
C LYS A 184 -7.64 24.81 5.27
N GLN A 185 -7.05 25.89 5.78
CA GLN A 185 -7.51 27.26 5.51
C GLN A 185 -7.48 27.61 4.02
N ALA A 186 -6.41 27.18 3.32
CA ALA A 186 -6.25 27.47 1.89
C ALA A 186 -7.22 26.70 1.00
N VAL A 187 -7.56 25.45 1.35
CA VAL A 187 -8.50 24.62 0.56
C VAL A 187 -9.96 24.79 1.00
N GLY A 188 -10.21 25.30 2.22
CA GLY A 188 -11.53 25.55 2.75
C GLY A 188 -12.44 24.33 2.70
N ASP A 189 -13.70 24.54 2.30
CA ASP A 189 -14.72 23.49 2.17
C ASP A 189 -14.65 22.75 0.82
N ALA A 190 -13.74 23.17 -0.08
CA ALA A 190 -13.56 22.48 -1.36
C ALA A 190 -12.91 21.10 -1.22
N ALA A 191 -12.24 20.85 -0.09
CA ALA A 191 -11.57 19.57 0.16
C ALA A 191 -11.56 19.17 1.63
N SER A 192 -11.54 17.85 1.87
CA SER A 192 -11.25 17.29 3.19
C SER A 192 -9.74 17.10 3.39
N VAL A 193 -9.31 17.26 4.64
CA VAL A 193 -7.89 17.12 5.02
C VAL A 193 -7.77 16.11 6.13
N ARG A 194 -6.89 15.11 5.91
CA ARG A 194 -6.51 14.05 6.87
C ARG A 194 -5.02 14.09 7.10
N VAL A 195 -4.59 13.54 8.24
CA VAL A 195 -3.16 13.47 8.58
C VAL A 195 -2.71 12.05 8.81
N ASP A 196 -1.42 11.83 8.60
CA ASP A 196 -0.74 10.59 8.92
C ASP A 196 0.61 10.94 9.55
N VAL A 197 0.73 10.67 10.84
CA VAL A 197 1.92 10.97 11.63
C VAL A 197 2.96 9.84 11.60
N ASN A 198 2.64 8.72 10.99
CA ASN A 198 3.53 7.56 10.83
C ASN A 198 4.24 7.15 12.13
N THR A 199 3.49 6.98 13.21
CA THR A 199 3.97 6.55 14.54
C THR A 199 4.96 7.51 15.22
N ALA A 200 5.17 8.73 14.70
CA ALA A 200 6.21 9.64 15.22
C ALA A 200 5.82 10.31 16.55
N TRP A 201 4.53 10.47 16.85
CA TRP A 201 4.07 11.11 18.07
C TRP A 201 3.97 10.11 19.22
N SER A 202 4.45 10.53 20.40
CA SER A 202 4.13 9.87 21.66
C SER A 202 2.65 10.04 22.02
N LEU A 203 2.15 9.27 22.99
CA LEU A 203 0.78 9.40 23.48
C LEU A 203 0.47 10.83 23.98
N GLN A 204 1.42 11.48 24.62
CA GLN A 204 1.25 12.86 25.12
C GLN A 204 1.17 13.86 23.97
N GLU A 205 2.05 13.75 22.99
CA GLU A 205 2.04 14.59 21.77
C GLU A 205 0.76 14.38 20.97
N ALA A 206 0.30 13.12 20.83
CA ALA A 206 -0.96 12.82 20.16
C ALA A 206 -2.16 13.49 20.84
N ARG A 207 -2.22 13.50 22.17
CA ARG A 207 -3.29 14.19 22.92
C ARG A 207 -3.33 15.70 22.65
N TRP A 208 -2.17 16.35 22.56
CA TRP A 208 -2.08 17.78 22.25
C TRP A 208 -2.37 18.03 20.77
N GLY A 209 -1.77 17.23 19.89
CA GLY A 209 -1.92 17.38 18.45
C GLY A 209 -3.36 17.16 17.97
N LEU A 210 -4.05 16.16 18.51
CA LEU A 210 -5.45 15.86 18.13
C LEU A 210 -6.38 17.05 18.35
N LYS A 211 -6.24 17.75 19.50
CA LYS A 211 -7.06 18.95 19.74
C LYS A 211 -6.77 20.04 18.71
N GLY A 212 -5.50 20.33 18.44
CA GLY A 212 -5.12 21.33 17.46
C GLY A 212 -5.56 20.98 16.04
N LEU A 213 -5.48 19.70 15.67
CA LEU A 213 -5.96 19.20 14.36
C LEU A 213 -7.47 19.31 14.22
N GLN A 214 -8.23 19.01 15.30
CA GLN A 214 -9.67 19.20 15.35
C GLN A 214 -10.06 20.68 15.19
N ASP A 215 -9.38 21.56 15.93
CA ASP A 215 -9.61 23.01 15.87
C ASP A 215 -9.26 23.58 14.45
N ALA A 216 -8.31 22.96 13.76
CA ALA A 216 -7.97 23.27 12.37
C ALA A 216 -8.95 22.71 11.32
N GLY A 217 -9.96 21.95 11.71
CA GLY A 217 -10.95 21.35 10.80
C GLY A 217 -10.41 20.12 10.03
N CYS A 218 -9.46 19.39 10.62
CA CYS A 218 -9.00 18.10 10.11
C CYS A 218 -10.03 17.01 10.42
N GLU A 219 -10.25 16.08 9.46
CA GLU A 219 -11.12 14.92 9.64
C GLU A 219 -10.40 13.73 10.28
#